data_275c61af0fcb95bbc9d87e904a696e14
#
_entry.id   275c61af0fcb95bbc9d87e904a696e14
#
_cell.length_a   1.000
_cell.length_b   1.000
_cell.length_c   1.000
_cell.angle_alpha   90.00
_cell.angle_beta   90.00
_cell.angle_gamma   90.00
#
_symmetry.space_group_name_H-M   'P 1'
#
loop_
_entity.id
_entity.type
_entity.pdbx_description
1 polymer ?
#
loop_
_entity_poly.entity_id
_entity_poly.type
_entity_poly.pdbx_seq_one_letter_code
_entity_poly.pdbx_strand_id
1 'polypeptide(L)'
;MYRLSKRTIGNGFLVLIWIICACIDIYNGENYGGIIYKFFASAVFLVVTIHNLLIDFGKVKPIEKKKEKWHALITIVVIIVATVIILGNYDVETYKYNIKSEKIPESFDGFRIAQVSDLHNAEFDKYNSTVLQPIFLSRPNIIVITGDMIDSRNTDVDVALSFAQKAVNIAPVYYINGNHESRVPEEYEELKKGLIEAGITVLENESVDITVGEDTITLIGINDPGFRMELVDDTMEQNVAHQLMKVIPDNDNYKVILAHRPEYFDVYAGNVDLVLSGHAHGGQFRIPLVGGLVAPGQGFFPEYYEGSYIKDNTEMIVSRGVGNSIIPFRINNKPEIIVAEFTKIAD
;
A
#
# COMPACT_ATOMS: atom_id res chain seq x y z
N MET A 1 49.41 -20.62 19.42
CA MET A 1 48.90 -19.68 18.39
C MET A 1 47.60 -20.26 17.82
N TYR A 2 46.48 -19.63 18.09
CA TYR A 2 45.18 -20.09 17.56
C TYR A 2 45.10 -19.78 16.05
N ARG A 3 44.82 -20.81 15.24
CA ARG A 3 44.69 -20.68 13.79
C ARG A 3 43.20 -20.66 13.46
N LEU A 4 42.72 -19.57 12.85
CA LEU A 4 41.34 -19.48 12.40
C LEU A 4 41.02 -20.53 11.33
N SER A 5 39.86 -21.15 11.44
CA SER A 5 39.38 -22.09 10.43
C SER A 5 39.05 -21.40 9.10
N LYS A 6 39.15 -22.14 7.99
CA LYS A 6 38.75 -21.63 6.68
C LYS A 6 37.29 -21.18 6.66
N ARG A 7 36.39 -21.82 7.43
CA ARG A 7 34.98 -21.42 7.61
C ARG A 7 34.86 -20.06 8.26
N THR A 8 35.57 -19.83 9.36
CA THR A 8 35.54 -18.55 10.08
C THR A 8 35.99 -17.42 9.19
N ILE A 9 37.08 -17.59 8.45
CA ILE A 9 37.60 -16.59 7.52
C ILE A 9 36.59 -16.34 6.37
N GLY A 10 36.04 -17.40 5.78
CA GLY A 10 35.06 -17.26 4.65
C GLY A 10 33.79 -16.54 5.07
N ASN A 11 33.21 -16.88 6.23
CA ASN A 11 32.01 -16.22 6.72
C ASN A 11 32.25 -14.75 7.08
N GLY A 12 33.41 -14.43 7.71
CA GLY A 12 33.79 -13.05 8.01
C GLY A 12 33.94 -12.20 6.74
N PHE A 13 34.49 -12.78 5.67
CA PHE A 13 34.58 -12.11 4.37
C PHE A 13 33.19 -11.85 3.75
N LEU A 14 32.26 -12.79 3.85
CA LEU A 14 30.90 -12.61 3.40
C LEU A 14 30.18 -11.49 4.16
N VAL A 15 30.30 -11.41 5.49
CA VAL A 15 29.76 -10.32 6.29
C VAL A 15 30.24 -8.97 5.76
N LEU A 16 31.53 -8.83 5.49
CA LEU A 16 32.11 -7.58 5.00
C LEU A 16 31.57 -7.21 3.62
N ILE A 17 31.48 -8.17 2.69
CA ILE A 17 30.92 -7.93 1.35
C ILE A 17 29.48 -7.44 1.43
N TRP A 18 28.63 -8.12 2.20
CA TRP A 18 27.22 -7.74 2.30
C TRP A 18 27.02 -6.35 2.90
N ILE A 19 27.82 -6.00 3.93
CA ILE A 19 27.80 -4.65 4.52
C ILE A 19 28.23 -3.60 3.50
N ILE A 20 29.32 -3.83 2.76
CA ILE A 20 29.80 -2.88 1.73
C ILE A 20 28.72 -2.69 0.66
N CYS A 21 28.11 -3.77 0.17
CA CYS A 21 27.03 -3.68 -0.82
C CYS A 21 25.83 -2.88 -0.29
N ALA A 22 25.43 -3.11 0.98
CA ALA A 22 24.33 -2.35 1.58
C ALA A 22 24.66 -0.86 1.71
N CYS A 23 25.89 -0.50 2.06
CA CYS A 23 26.33 0.89 2.13
C CYS A 23 26.35 1.58 0.75
N ILE A 24 26.71 0.84 -0.31
CA ILE A 24 26.66 1.35 -1.69
C ILE A 24 25.21 1.61 -2.10
N ASP A 25 24.29 0.71 -1.78
CA ASP A 25 22.87 0.88 -2.09
C ASP A 25 22.27 2.09 -1.37
N ILE A 26 22.63 2.31 -0.09
CA ILE A 26 22.21 3.51 0.65
C ILE A 26 22.70 4.78 -0.05
N TYR A 27 23.97 4.79 -0.48
CA TYR A 27 24.56 5.93 -1.18
C TYR A 27 23.85 6.22 -2.50
N ASN A 28 23.49 5.18 -3.24
CA ASN A 28 22.80 5.31 -4.52
C ASN A 28 21.30 5.61 -4.38
N GLY A 29 20.73 5.47 -3.17
CA GLY A 29 19.30 5.64 -2.92
C GLY A 29 18.44 4.52 -3.50
N GLU A 30 18.99 3.30 -3.49
CA GLU A 30 18.33 2.09 -3.97
C GLU A 30 17.14 1.67 -3.08
N ASN A 31 16.37 0.68 -3.54
CA ASN A 31 15.21 0.16 -2.82
C ASN A 31 15.58 -0.33 -1.41
N TYR A 32 14.88 0.21 -0.40
CA TYR A 32 15.18 -0.06 1.01
C TYR A 32 15.00 -1.54 1.39
N GLY A 33 14.13 -2.29 0.72
CA GLY A 33 13.99 -3.72 0.94
C GLY A 33 15.25 -4.49 0.62
N GLY A 34 15.94 -4.16 -0.47
CA GLY A 34 17.24 -4.73 -0.81
C GLY A 34 18.31 -4.42 0.22
N ILE A 35 18.33 -3.18 0.74
CA ILE A 35 19.26 -2.73 1.77
C ILE A 35 19.02 -3.52 3.07
N ILE A 36 17.77 -3.58 3.56
CA ILE A 36 17.38 -4.30 4.77
C ILE A 36 17.75 -5.78 4.66
N TYR A 37 17.50 -6.41 3.50
CA TYR A 37 17.86 -7.80 3.25
C TYR A 37 19.38 -8.02 3.39
N LYS A 38 20.22 -7.13 2.83
CA LYS A 38 21.67 -7.23 2.90
C LYS A 38 22.19 -7.12 4.34
N PHE A 39 21.62 -6.20 5.14
CA PHE A 39 21.95 -6.11 6.56
C PHE A 39 21.50 -7.34 7.34
N PHE A 40 20.31 -7.88 7.08
CA PHE A 40 19.84 -9.11 7.70
C PHE A 40 20.77 -10.29 7.37
N ALA A 41 21.12 -10.49 6.10
CA ALA A 41 22.05 -11.53 5.68
C ALA A 41 23.42 -11.37 6.37
N SER A 42 23.94 -10.14 6.47
CA SER A 42 25.18 -9.83 7.19
C SER A 42 25.10 -10.23 8.66
N ALA A 43 24.00 -9.94 9.34
CA ALA A 43 23.78 -10.29 10.74
C ALA A 43 23.78 -11.82 10.96
N VAL A 44 23.12 -12.58 10.08
CA VAL A 44 23.12 -14.06 10.13
C VAL A 44 24.53 -14.61 9.96
N PHE A 45 25.28 -14.15 8.95
CA PHE A 45 26.68 -14.59 8.75
C PHE A 45 27.59 -14.18 9.89
N LEU A 46 27.35 -13.01 10.52
CA LEU A 46 28.10 -12.56 11.69
C LEU A 46 27.91 -13.50 12.88
N VAL A 47 26.66 -13.90 13.19
CA VAL A 47 26.36 -14.85 14.27
C VAL A 47 27.09 -16.19 14.04
N VAL A 48 27.03 -16.71 12.79
CA VAL A 48 27.74 -17.95 12.42
C VAL A 48 29.26 -17.78 12.55
N THR A 49 29.79 -16.62 12.16
CA THR A 49 31.24 -16.31 12.29
C THR A 49 31.67 -16.27 13.73
N ILE A 50 30.91 -15.59 14.61
CA ILE A 50 31.20 -15.54 16.06
C ILE A 50 31.16 -16.94 16.66
N HIS A 51 30.16 -17.75 16.32
CA HIS A 51 30.09 -19.13 16.80
C HIS A 51 31.31 -19.95 16.38
N ASN A 52 31.73 -19.88 15.11
CA ASN A 52 32.95 -20.55 14.63
C ASN A 52 34.22 -20.04 15.32
N LEU A 53 34.34 -18.73 15.58
CA LEU A 53 35.44 -18.15 16.37
C LEU A 53 35.49 -18.74 17.78
N LEU A 54 34.35 -18.85 18.46
CA LEU A 54 34.27 -19.43 19.81
C LEU A 54 34.71 -20.90 19.81
N ILE A 55 34.41 -21.65 18.76
CA ILE A 55 34.93 -23.02 18.57
C ILE A 55 36.45 -23.00 18.35
N ASP A 56 36.94 -22.16 17.43
CA ASP A 56 38.37 -22.05 17.10
C ASP A 56 39.20 -21.63 18.33
N PHE A 57 38.64 -20.84 19.24
CA PHE A 57 39.26 -20.46 20.52
C PHE A 57 38.99 -21.44 21.67
N GLY A 58 38.31 -22.56 21.43
CA GLY A 58 38.02 -23.59 22.44
C GLY A 58 37.06 -23.15 23.55
N LYS A 59 36.28 -22.07 23.32
CA LYS A 59 35.29 -21.56 24.29
C LYS A 59 33.96 -22.31 24.22
N VAL A 60 33.64 -22.92 23.05
CA VAL A 60 32.43 -23.71 22.81
C VAL A 60 32.85 -25.03 22.16
N LYS A 61 32.20 -26.14 22.53
CA LYS A 61 32.43 -27.44 21.89
C LYS A 61 31.81 -27.45 20.48
N PRO A 62 32.46 -28.07 19.49
CA PRO A 62 31.86 -28.28 18.18
C PRO A 62 30.54 -29.05 18.28
N ILE A 63 29.55 -28.62 17.49
CA ILE A 63 28.26 -29.31 17.41
C ILE A 63 28.47 -30.67 16.74
N GLU A 64 27.82 -31.72 17.24
CA GLU A 64 27.82 -33.04 16.60
C GLU A 64 27.44 -32.95 15.12
N LYS A 65 28.14 -33.63 14.21
CA LYS A 65 27.95 -33.57 12.77
C LYS A 65 26.47 -33.78 12.32
N LYS A 66 25.72 -34.63 13.06
CA LYS A 66 24.29 -34.86 12.76
C LYS A 66 23.43 -33.65 13.10
N LYS A 67 23.69 -33.00 14.22
CA LYS A 67 23.00 -31.78 14.66
C LYS A 67 23.42 -30.57 13.83
N GLU A 68 24.68 -30.52 13.39
CA GLU A 68 25.21 -29.46 12.50
C GLU A 68 24.40 -29.36 11.19
N LYS A 69 24.05 -30.51 10.58
CA LYS A 69 23.21 -30.53 9.36
C LYS A 69 21.80 -29.94 9.59
N TRP A 70 21.18 -30.28 10.73
CA TRP A 70 19.88 -29.76 11.07
C TRP A 70 19.93 -28.26 11.38
N HIS A 71 20.95 -27.77 12.11
CA HIS A 71 21.13 -26.34 12.34
C HIS A 71 21.35 -25.58 11.02
N ALA A 72 22.15 -26.10 10.11
CA ALA A 72 22.37 -25.52 8.80
C ALA A 72 21.05 -25.45 7.99
N LEU A 73 20.26 -26.54 7.97
CA LEU A 73 18.98 -26.57 7.30
C LEU A 73 18.00 -25.54 7.90
N ILE A 74 17.86 -25.48 9.21
CA ILE A 74 17.01 -24.50 9.90
C ILE A 74 17.46 -23.08 9.56
N THR A 75 18.76 -22.81 9.59
CA THR A 75 19.32 -21.48 9.25
C THR A 75 18.98 -21.09 7.82
N ILE A 76 19.11 -22.02 6.86
CA ILE A 76 18.76 -21.80 5.46
C ILE A 76 17.25 -21.49 5.33
N VAL A 77 16.40 -22.27 5.99
CA VAL A 77 14.94 -22.04 5.98
C VAL A 77 14.59 -20.67 6.56
N VAL A 78 15.19 -20.28 7.69
CA VAL A 78 14.98 -18.96 8.31
C VAL A 78 15.42 -17.83 7.37
N ILE A 79 16.56 -17.98 6.70
CA ILE A 79 17.03 -16.99 5.71
C ILE A 79 16.03 -16.89 4.55
N ILE A 80 15.58 -18.02 3.99
CA ILE A 80 14.63 -18.02 2.88
C ILE A 80 13.31 -17.34 3.29
N VAL A 81 12.77 -17.70 4.45
CA VAL A 81 11.50 -17.12 4.95
C VAL A 81 11.66 -15.62 5.18
N ALA A 82 12.73 -15.19 5.85
CA ALA A 82 12.98 -13.77 6.07
C ALA A 82 13.20 -13.02 4.74
N THR A 83 13.89 -13.62 3.77
CA THR A 83 14.06 -13.04 2.43
C THR A 83 12.71 -12.82 1.76
N VAL A 84 11.86 -13.83 1.75
CA VAL A 84 10.52 -13.74 1.13
C VAL A 84 9.68 -12.65 1.80
N ILE A 85 9.70 -12.57 3.13
CA ILE A 85 8.97 -11.53 3.87
C ILE A 85 9.54 -10.14 3.56
N ILE A 86 10.85 -9.94 3.69
CA ILE A 86 11.47 -8.61 3.50
C ILE A 86 11.25 -8.14 2.06
N LEU A 87 11.67 -8.93 1.06
CA LEU A 87 11.55 -8.53 -0.33
C LEU A 87 10.09 -8.36 -0.74
N GLY A 88 9.18 -9.23 -0.27
CA GLY A 88 7.75 -9.13 -0.57
C GLY A 88 7.08 -7.86 -0.03
N ASN A 89 7.64 -7.21 1.00
CA ASN A 89 7.12 -5.96 1.53
C ASN A 89 7.60 -4.70 0.78
N TYR A 90 8.64 -4.85 -0.06
CA TYR A 90 9.21 -3.74 -0.85
C TYR A 90 9.04 -3.92 -2.35
N ASP A 91 8.41 -5.00 -2.79
CA ASP A 91 8.11 -5.29 -4.20
C ASP A 91 6.67 -4.86 -4.49
N VAL A 92 6.52 -3.64 -5.01
CA VAL A 92 5.22 -3.04 -5.32
C VAL A 92 4.70 -3.61 -6.65
N GLU A 93 3.53 -4.24 -6.60
CA GLU A 93 2.86 -4.79 -7.78
C GLU A 93 1.89 -3.77 -8.39
N THR A 94 1.68 -3.85 -9.69
CA THR A 94 0.65 -3.08 -10.40
C THR A 94 -0.42 -4.02 -10.89
N TYR A 95 -1.66 -3.83 -10.42
CA TYR A 95 -2.82 -4.57 -10.88
C TYR A 95 -3.70 -3.71 -11.79
N LYS A 96 -4.12 -4.29 -12.91
CA LYS A 96 -5.02 -3.63 -13.87
C LYS A 96 -6.40 -4.26 -13.81
N TYR A 97 -7.39 -3.39 -13.61
CA TYR A 97 -8.81 -3.74 -13.70
C TYR A 97 -9.40 -3.09 -14.93
N ASN A 98 -10.13 -3.86 -15.71
CA ASN A 98 -10.84 -3.37 -16.89
C ASN A 98 -12.30 -3.15 -16.52
N ILE A 99 -12.67 -1.90 -16.28
CA ILE A 99 -14.01 -1.48 -15.87
C ILE A 99 -14.88 -1.34 -17.12
N LYS A 100 -15.86 -2.21 -17.26
CA LYS A 100 -16.73 -2.28 -18.42
C LYS A 100 -18.13 -1.81 -18.07
N SER A 101 -18.63 -0.80 -18.77
CA SER A 101 -19.99 -0.33 -18.57
C SER A 101 -20.54 0.35 -19.82
N GLU A 102 -21.84 0.18 -20.07
CA GLU A 102 -22.60 0.93 -21.07
C GLU A 102 -22.74 2.40 -20.71
N LYS A 103 -22.67 2.75 -19.41
CA LYS A 103 -22.73 4.12 -18.93
C LYS A 103 -21.42 4.92 -19.10
N ILE A 104 -20.29 4.25 -19.35
CA ILE A 104 -19.03 4.96 -19.63
C ILE A 104 -19.20 5.75 -20.91
N PRO A 105 -18.97 7.09 -20.89
CA PRO A 105 -19.08 7.89 -22.12
C PRO A 105 -17.99 7.53 -23.13
N GLU A 106 -18.24 7.76 -24.41
CA GLU A 106 -17.35 7.38 -25.52
C GLU A 106 -15.94 7.98 -25.37
N SER A 107 -15.85 9.24 -24.99
CA SER A 107 -14.56 9.92 -24.80
C SER A 107 -13.73 9.36 -23.61
N PHE A 108 -14.34 8.53 -22.77
CA PHE A 108 -13.66 7.87 -21.64
C PHE A 108 -13.27 6.43 -21.96
N ASP A 109 -13.48 5.91 -23.17
CA ASP A 109 -12.92 4.62 -23.55
C ASP A 109 -11.39 4.65 -23.52
N GLY A 110 -10.78 3.74 -22.77
CA GLY A 110 -9.33 3.73 -22.50
C GLY A 110 -8.86 4.72 -21.41
N PHE A 111 -9.76 5.45 -20.74
CA PHE A 111 -9.41 6.34 -19.62
C PHE A 111 -8.87 5.53 -18.44
N ARG A 112 -7.76 6.00 -17.83
CA ARG A 112 -7.06 5.29 -16.76
C ARG A 112 -7.01 6.09 -15.49
N ILE A 113 -7.44 5.47 -14.40
CA ILE A 113 -7.30 5.96 -13.03
C ILE A 113 -6.24 5.13 -12.36
N ALA A 114 -5.14 5.75 -11.90
CA ALA A 114 -4.18 5.10 -11.02
C ALA A 114 -4.59 5.36 -9.57
N GLN A 115 -4.82 4.30 -8.79
CA GLN A 115 -5.15 4.40 -7.38
C GLN A 115 -3.94 4.04 -6.53
N VAL A 116 -3.61 4.91 -5.58
CA VAL A 116 -2.69 4.70 -4.47
C VAL A 116 -3.48 4.79 -3.18
N SER A 117 -3.23 3.91 -2.22
CA SER A 117 -3.92 3.91 -0.93
C SER A 117 -2.96 3.53 0.17
N ASP A 118 -3.25 3.95 1.39
CA ASP A 118 -2.58 3.45 2.60
C ASP A 118 -1.05 3.56 2.50
N LEU A 119 -0.54 4.75 2.23
CA LEU A 119 0.91 5.01 2.16
C LEU A 119 1.58 4.88 3.53
N HIS A 120 0.91 5.34 4.61
CA HIS A 120 1.37 5.26 6.00
C HIS A 120 2.84 5.68 6.19
N ASN A 121 3.24 6.80 5.59
CA ASN A 121 4.63 7.29 5.60
C ASN A 121 5.65 6.29 5.04
N ALA A 122 5.23 5.34 4.18
CA ALA A 122 6.15 4.35 3.64
C ALA A 122 7.11 4.98 2.64
N GLU A 123 8.39 4.74 2.84
CA GLU A 123 9.46 5.05 1.91
C GLU A 123 10.07 3.75 1.39
N PHE A 124 10.03 3.55 0.08
CA PHE A 124 10.59 2.37 -0.59
C PHE A 124 12.01 2.61 -1.07
N ASP A 125 12.31 3.83 -1.41
CA ASP A 125 13.60 4.35 -1.83
C ASP A 125 13.63 5.87 -1.67
N LYS A 126 14.82 6.47 -1.77
CA LYS A 126 15.06 7.90 -1.58
C LYS A 126 14.18 8.81 -2.43
N TYR A 127 13.72 8.33 -3.60
CA TYR A 127 13.00 9.13 -4.59
C TYR A 127 11.54 8.72 -4.75
N ASN A 128 11.06 7.75 -3.97
CA ASN A 128 9.76 7.09 -4.13
C ASN A 128 9.57 6.46 -5.53
N SER A 129 10.67 6.15 -6.22
CA SER A 129 10.64 5.63 -7.59
C SER A 129 9.97 4.25 -7.68
N THR A 130 10.11 3.43 -6.64
CA THR A 130 9.46 2.13 -6.55
C THR A 130 7.93 2.22 -6.67
N VAL A 131 7.33 3.33 -6.22
CA VAL A 131 5.88 3.59 -6.32
C VAL A 131 5.55 4.46 -7.54
N LEU A 132 6.29 5.54 -7.76
CA LEU A 132 5.98 6.53 -8.79
C LEU A 132 6.26 6.03 -10.21
N GLN A 133 7.30 5.22 -10.42
CA GLN A 133 7.63 4.71 -11.75
C GLN A 133 6.54 3.80 -12.34
N PRO A 134 5.97 2.82 -11.61
CA PRO A 134 4.83 2.06 -12.10
C PRO A 134 3.61 2.93 -12.43
N ILE A 135 3.33 3.96 -11.62
CA ILE A 135 2.26 4.92 -11.90
C ILE A 135 2.53 5.63 -13.23
N PHE A 136 3.72 6.19 -13.41
CA PHE A 136 4.12 6.87 -14.64
C PHE A 136 4.03 5.95 -15.87
N LEU A 137 4.50 4.71 -15.75
CA LEU A 137 4.47 3.73 -16.85
C LEU A 137 3.05 3.30 -17.22
N SER A 138 2.10 3.36 -16.30
CA SER A 138 0.69 3.07 -16.57
C SER A 138 0.00 4.16 -17.40
N ARG A 139 0.61 5.35 -17.53
CA ARG A 139 0.09 6.52 -18.25
C ARG A 139 -1.34 6.84 -17.81
N PRO A 140 -1.57 7.16 -16.53
CA PRO A 140 -2.90 7.46 -16.03
C PRO A 140 -3.36 8.83 -16.54
N ASN A 141 -4.67 8.98 -16.71
CA ASN A 141 -5.29 10.27 -16.96
C ASN A 141 -5.44 11.07 -15.67
N ILE A 142 -5.71 10.37 -14.56
CA ILE A 142 -5.74 10.92 -13.21
C ILE A 142 -5.13 9.92 -12.22
N ILE A 143 -4.67 10.45 -11.09
CA ILE A 143 -4.25 9.68 -9.93
C ILE A 143 -5.24 9.96 -8.81
N VAL A 144 -5.67 8.92 -8.10
CA VAL A 144 -6.50 9.05 -6.90
C VAL A 144 -5.78 8.46 -5.70
N ILE A 145 -5.85 9.14 -4.57
CA ILE A 145 -5.29 8.70 -3.30
C ILE A 145 -6.44 8.47 -2.34
N THR A 146 -6.65 7.21 -1.96
CA THR A 146 -7.82 6.79 -1.19
C THR A 146 -7.55 6.67 0.31
N GLY A 147 -6.87 7.68 0.89
CA GLY A 147 -6.68 7.85 2.33
C GLY A 147 -5.44 7.18 2.90
N ASP A 148 -5.23 7.42 4.18
CA ASP A 148 -4.14 6.89 5.01
C ASP A 148 -2.75 7.16 4.40
N MET A 149 -2.50 8.42 3.98
CA MET A 149 -1.17 8.87 3.54
C MET A 149 -0.19 8.94 4.71
N ILE A 150 -0.67 9.31 5.90
CA ILE A 150 0.12 9.39 7.13
C ILE A 150 -0.24 8.26 8.09
N ASP A 151 0.70 7.86 8.96
CA ASP A 151 0.44 6.91 10.05
C ASP A 151 0.24 7.67 11.36
N SER A 152 -0.94 7.54 11.98
CA SER A 152 -1.30 8.27 13.21
C SER A 152 -0.47 7.92 14.44
N ARG A 153 0.36 6.89 14.40
CA ARG A 153 1.22 6.47 15.53
C ARG A 153 2.64 7.02 15.43
N ASN A 154 3.07 7.32 14.22
CA ASN A 154 4.38 7.89 13.92
C ASN A 154 4.23 8.78 12.69
N THR A 155 3.56 9.92 12.90
CA THR A 155 3.17 10.82 11.82
C THR A 155 4.38 11.52 11.24
N ASP A 156 4.51 11.48 9.92
CA ASP A 156 5.52 12.21 9.15
C ASP A 156 4.84 12.81 7.90
N VAL A 157 4.44 14.06 8.01
CA VAL A 157 3.74 14.78 6.93
C VAL A 157 4.68 15.04 5.76
N ASP A 158 5.98 15.24 5.99
CA ASP A 158 6.95 15.54 4.95
C ASP A 158 7.11 14.38 3.96
N VAL A 159 7.07 13.12 4.44
CA VAL A 159 7.10 11.93 3.57
C VAL A 159 5.89 11.90 2.64
N ALA A 160 4.69 12.14 3.19
CA ALA A 160 3.46 12.18 2.40
C ALA A 160 3.49 13.32 1.36
N LEU A 161 3.91 14.52 1.76
CA LEU A 161 4.04 15.67 0.86
C LEU A 161 5.12 15.47 -0.19
N SER A 162 6.25 14.84 0.14
CA SER A 162 7.30 14.50 -0.82
C SER A 162 6.80 13.57 -1.93
N PHE A 163 5.96 12.59 -1.57
CA PHE A 163 5.29 11.73 -2.55
C PHE A 163 4.31 12.54 -3.41
N ALA A 164 3.44 13.31 -2.79
CA ALA A 164 2.40 14.11 -3.40
C ALA A 164 2.96 15.09 -4.46
N GLN A 165 4.01 15.86 -4.10
CA GLN A 165 4.71 16.80 -4.98
C GLN A 165 5.32 16.17 -6.23
N LYS A 166 5.62 14.87 -6.19
CA LYS A 166 6.13 14.13 -7.35
C LYS A 166 4.99 13.55 -8.17
N ALA A 167 3.92 13.08 -7.52
CA ALA A 167 2.77 12.48 -8.17
C ALA A 167 2.05 13.47 -9.11
N VAL A 168 1.91 14.74 -8.72
CA VAL A 168 1.28 15.80 -9.54
C VAL A 168 2.01 16.07 -10.86
N ASN A 169 3.31 15.70 -10.97
CA ASN A 169 4.05 15.81 -12.24
C ASN A 169 3.72 14.66 -13.23
N ILE A 170 2.97 13.65 -12.80
CA ILE A 170 2.56 12.51 -13.66
C ILE A 170 1.18 12.78 -14.25
N ALA A 171 0.20 13.12 -13.43
CA ALA A 171 -1.18 13.41 -13.81
C ALA A 171 -1.88 14.24 -12.71
N PRO A 172 -3.05 14.85 -12.98
CA PRO A 172 -3.89 15.45 -11.94
C PRO A 172 -4.17 14.47 -10.80
N VAL A 173 -4.06 14.94 -9.55
CA VAL A 173 -4.20 14.11 -8.35
C VAL A 173 -5.42 14.55 -7.55
N TYR A 174 -6.23 13.58 -7.14
CA TYR A 174 -7.37 13.73 -6.24
C TYR A 174 -7.13 12.92 -4.98
N TYR A 175 -7.47 13.48 -3.83
CA TYR A 175 -7.21 12.87 -2.53
C TYR A 175 -8.47 12.89 -1.67
N ILE A 176 -8.70 11.80 -0.95
CA ILE A 176 -9.60 11.72 0.20
C ILE A 176 -8.81 11.31 1.44
N ASN A 177 -9.33 11.66 2.62
CA ASN A 177 -8.74 11.23 3.89
C ASN A 177 -9.12 9.78 4.25
N GLY A 178 -8.34 9.21 5.17
CA GLY A 178 -8.60 7.91 5.77
C GLY A 178 -8.71 7.98 7.30
N ASN A 179 -8.75 6.84 7.95
CA ASN A 179 -8.95 6.78 9.39
C ASN A 179 -7.70 7.17 10.20
N HIS A 180 -6.51 7.13 9.61
CA HIS A 180 -5.31 7.60 10.28
C HIS A 180 -5.29 9.12 10.36
N GLU A 181 -5.66 9.81 9.30
CA GLU A 181 -5.81 11.26 9.29
C GLU A 181 -6.80 11.74 10.35
N SER A 182 -7.92 11.02 10.54
CA SER A 182 -8.95 11.40 11.53
C SER A 182 -8.47 11.36 12.99
N ARG A 183 -7.42 10.60 13.28
CA ARG A 183 -6.84 10.46 14.63
C ARG A 183 -5.81 11.53 14.96
N VAL A 184 -5.32 12.25 13.97
CA VAL A 184 -4.29 13.29 14.09
C VAL A 184 -4.74 14.56 13.34
N PRO A 185 -5.77 15.24 13.86
CA PRO A 185 -6.43 16.33 13.14
C PRO A 185 -5.51 17.54 12.91
N GLU A 186 -4.53 17.80 13.78
CA GLU A 186 -3.59 18.93 13.60
C GLU A 186 -2.63 18.64 12.44
N GLU A 187 -2.04 17.46 12.40
CA GLU A 187 -1.16 17.00 11.32
C GLU A 187 -1.93 16.79 10.00
N TYR A 188 -3.20 16.43 10.09
CA TYR A 188 -4.05 16.36 8.90
C TYR A 188 -4.29 17.74 8.27
N GLU A 189 -4.53 18.79 9.06
CA GLU A 189 -4.67 20.14 8.52
C GLU A 189 -3.36 20.63 7.86
N GLU A 190 -2.20 20.26 8.41
CA GLU A 190 -0.89 20.54 7.82
C GLU A 190 -0.74 19.77 6.50
N LEU A 191 -1.05 18.47 6.48
CA LEU A 191 -1.04 17.63 5.27
C LEU A 191 -1.94 18.22 4.20
N LYS A 192 -3.20 18.50 4.53
CA LYS A 192 -4.21 19.07 3.62
C LYS A 192 -3.72 20.36 2.97
N LYS A 193 -3.20 21.27 3.78
CA LYS A 193 -2.64 22.53 3.27
C LYS A 193 -1.50 22.26 2.28
N GLY A 194 -0.55 21.39 2.63
CA GLY A 194 0.57 21.05 1.75
C GLY A 194 0.14 20.34 0.47
N LEU A 195 -0.91 19.50 0.51
CA LEU A 195 -1.49 18.85 -0.66
C LEU A 195 -2.10 19.88 -1.61
N ILE A 196 -2.87 20.84 -1.10
CA ILE A 196 -3.47 21.93 -1.89
C ILE A 196 -2.37 22.82 -2.49
N GLU A 197 -1.34 23.17 -1.72
CA GLU A 197 -0.20 23.94 -2.22
C GLU A 197 0.58 23.19 -3.31
N ALA A 198 0.63 21.86 -3.27
CA ALA A 198 1.21 21.02 -4.31
C ALA A 198 0.33 20.89 -5.57
N GLY A 199 -0.91 21.39 -5.55
CA GLY A 199 -1.87 21.33 -6.67
C GLY A 199 -2.75 20.09 -6.68
N ILE A 200 -2.91 19.41 -5.54
CA ILE A 200 -3.81 18.27 -5.37
C ILE A 200 -5.22 18.76 -5.02
N THR A 201 -6.22 18.16 -5.65
CA THR A 201 -7.62 18.39 -5.29
C THR A 201 -7.99 17.50 -4.11
N VAL A 202 -8.23 18.12 -2.95
CA VAL A 202 -8.70 17.43 -1.74
C VAL A 202 -10.21 17.40 -1.75
N LEU A 203 -10.82 16.23 -1.70
CA LEU A 203 -12.27 16.05 -1.70
C LEU A 203 -12.74 15.66 -0.29
N GLU A 204 -13.41 16.59 0.37
CA GLU A 204 -13.98 16.40 1.72
C GLU A 204 -15.50 16.46 1.66
N ASN A 205 -16.14 15.35 1.33
CA ASN A 205 -17.58 15.29 1.05
C ASN A 205 -17.97 16.22 -0.09
N GLU A 206 -17.25 16.11 -1.18
CA GLU A 206 -17.41 16.94 -2.37
C GLU A 206 -17.40 16.08 -3.62
N SER A 207 -17.97 16.61 -4.69
CA SER A 207 -17.90 16.03 -6.02
C SER A 207 -17.31 17.02 -7.01
N VAL A 208 -16.57 16.50 -7.98
CA VAL A 208 -16.02 17.27 -9.09
C VAL A 208 -16.30 16.56 -10.41
N ASP A 209 -16.52 17.32 -11.45
CA ASP A 209 -16.68 16.79 -12.78
C ASP A 209 -15.33 16.73 -13.50
N ILE A 210 -15.07 15.59 -14.15
CA ILE A 210 -13.91 15.36 -15.01
C ILE A 210 -14.42 15.29 -16.44
N THR A 211 -13.93 16.19 -17.29
CA THR A 211 -14.39 16.31 -18.68
C THR A 211 -13.29 15.89 -19.65
N VAL A 212 -13.63 15.05 -20.62
CA VAL A 212 -12.80 14.67 -21.75
C VAL A 212 -13.59 14.87 -23.03
N GLY A 213 -13.13 15.79 -23.90
CA GLY A 213 -13.89 16.20 -25.06
C GLY A 213 -15.20 16.87 -24.68
N GLU A 214 -16.32 16.26 -25.08
CA GLU A 214 -17.69 16.75 -24.76
C GLU A 214 -18.33 15.93 -23.62
N ASP A 215 -17.69 14.87 -23.18
CA ASP A 215 -18.21 13.95 -22.16
C ASP A 215 -17.69 14.26 -20.77
N THR A 216 -18.47 13.89 -19.77
CA THR A 216 -18.17 14.15 -18.35
C THR A 216 -18.48 12.92 -17.50
N ILE A 217 -17.62 12.61 -16.56
CA ILE A 217 -17.86 11.71 -15.43
C ILE A 217 -17.80 12.49 -14.13
N THR A 218 -18.45 12.01 -13.07
CA THR A 218 -18.39 12.66 -11.75
C THR A 218 -17.53 11.86 -10.79
N LEU A 219 -16.50 12.49 -10.23
CA LEU A 219 -15.67 11.96 -9.17
C LEU A 219 -16.16 12.49 -7.82
N ILE A 220 -16.46 11.60 -6.89
CA ILE A 220 -17.03 11.91 -5.57
C ILE A 220 -16.02 11.51 -4.51
N GLY A 221 -15.70 12.38 -3.56
CA GLY A 221 -14.87 12.05 -2.40
C GLY A 221 -15.69 12.10 -1.12
N ILE A 222 -15.61 11.04 -0.32
CA ILE A 222 -16.24 10.94 0.99
C ILE A 222 -15.17 10.91 2.08
N ASN A 223 -15.38 11.71 3.14
CA ASN A 223 -14.56 11.67 4.34
C ASN A 223 -14.69 10.32 5.05
N ASP A 224 -13.58 9.85 5.62
CA ASP A 224 -13.63 8.71 6.55
C ASP A 224 -14.58 9.00 7.72
N PRO A 225 -15.44 8.04 8.10
CA PRO A 225 -16.37 8.20 9.22
C PRO A 225 -15.71 8.53 10.57
N GLY A 226 -14.37 8.36 10.68
CA GLY A 226 -13.59 8.77 11.85
C GLY A 226 -13.48 10.29 12.00
N PHE A 227 -13.65 11.08 10.92
CA PHE A 227 -13.84 12.51 11.02
C PHE A 227 -15.19 12.82 11.66
N ARG A 228 -15.28 13.97 12.37
CA ARG A 228 -16.52 14.37 13.03
C ARG A 228 -17.65 14.47 12.01
N MET A 229 -18.44 13.40 11.94
CA MET A 229 -19.72 13.41 11.25
C MET A 229 -20.79 13.97 12.19
N GLU A 230 -21.72 14.74 11.61
CA GLU A 230 -22.96 15.01 12.30
C GLU A 230 -23.72 13.68 12.41
N LEU A 231 -23.75 13.10 13.62
CA LEU A 231 -24.46 11.84 13.85
C LEU A 231 -25.96 12.17 13.90
N VAL A 232 -26.67 11.82 12.85
CA VAL A 232 -28.11 12.06 12.69
C VAL A 232 -28.91 10.75 12.81
N ASP A 233 -28.24 9.61 12.74
CA ASP A 233 -28.82 8.26 12.74
C ASP A 233 -28.15 7.35 13.78
N ASP A 234 -28.83 6.23 14.09
CA ASP A 234 -28.42 5.33 15.16
C ASP A 234 -27.20 4.47 14.79
N THR A 235 -27.00 4.18 13.49
CA THR A 235 -25.88 3.35 13.04
C THR A 235 -24.88 4.14 12.19
N MET A 236 -23.63 3.65 12.14
CA MET A 236 -22.59 4.28 11.32
C MET A 236 -22.92 4.17 9.82
N GLU A 237 -23.48 3.04 9.39
CA GLU A 237 -23.91 2.83 8.01
C GLU A 237 -24.97 3.86 7.58
N GLN A 238 -25.96 4.13 8.46
CA GLN A 238 -26.98 5.14 8.19
C GLN A 238 -26.38 6.54 8.09
N ASN A 239 -25.41 6.86 8.95
CA ASN A 239 -24.72 8.17 8.89
C ASN A 239 -23.87 8.31 7.62
N VAL A 240 -23.19 7.23 7.18
CA VAL A 240 -22.46 7.21 5.90
C VAL A 240 -23.43 7.36 4.73
N ALA A 241 -24.59 6.68 4.76
CA ALA A 241 -25.61 6.82 3.73
C ALA A 241 -26.15 8.25 3.66
N HIS A 242 -26.43 8.87 4.79
CA HIS A 242 -26.88 10.27 4.87
C HIS A 242 -25.84 11.24 4.29
N GLN A 243 -24.54 11.00 4.59
CA GLN A 243 -23.44 11.77 4.03
C GLN A 243 -23.35 11.60 2.50
N LEU A 244 -23.43 10.35 2.02
CA LEU A 244 -23.42 10.06 0.58
C LEU A 244 -24.53 10.81 -0.16
N MET A 245 -25.75 10.78 0.34
CA MET A 245 -26.90 11.40 -0.29
C MET A 245 -26.82 12.94 -0.36
N LYS A 246 -26.00 13.55 0.52
CA LYS A 246 -25.74 15.00 0.45
C LYS A 246 -24.74 15.38 -0.65
N VAL A 247 -23.87 14.45 -1.05
CA VAL A 247 -22.73 14.71 -1.94
C VAL A 247 -22.96 14.21 -3.36
N ILE A 248 -23.77 13.16 -3.49
CA ILE A 248 -24.09 12.56 -4.80
C ILE A 248 -24.90 13.57 -5.65
N PRO A 249 -24.41 13.98 -6.83
CA PRO A 249 -25.15 14.91 -7.68
C PRO A 249 -26.32 14.21 -8.38
N ASP A 250 -27.40 14.95 -8.57
CA ASP A 250 -28.57 14.52 -9.35
C ASP A 250 -28.30 14.72 -10.84
N ASN A 251 -27.48 13.84 -11.42
CA ASN A 251 -27.19 13.78 -12.85
C ASN A 251 -26.99 12.33 -13.28
N ASP A 252 -26.97 12.09 -14.60
CA ASP A 252 -26.82 10.77 -15.22
C ASP A 252 -25.35 10.42 -15.53
N ASN A 253 -24.37 11.21 -15.09
CA ASN A 253 -22.96 10.95 -15.31
C ASN A 253 -22.55 9.60 -14.74
N TYR A 254 -21.53 8.97 -15.33
CA TYR A 254 -20.85 7.85 -14.71
C TYR A 254 -20.18 8.33 -13.42
N LYS A 255 -20.55 7.71 -12.29
CA LYS A 255 -20.14 8.15 -10.95
C LYS A 255 -19.06 7.24 -10.38
N VAL A 256 -17.90 7.84 -10.09
CA VAL A 256 -16.80 7.19 -9.38
C VAL A 256 -16.72 7.76 -7.98
N ILE A 257 -16.83 6.91 -6.96
CA ILE A 257 -16.65 7.34 -5.57
C ILE A 257 -15.30 6.88 -5.02
N LEU A 258 -14.60 7.79 -4.34
CA LEU A 258 -13.46 7.51 -3.50
C LEU A 258 -13.95 7.41 -2.06
N ALA A 259 -13.82 6.22 -1.47
CA ALA A 259 -14.24 5.96 -0.09
C ALA A 259 -13.20 5.05 0.57
N HIS A 260 -12.58 5.51 1.66
CA HIS A 260 -11.46 4.79 2.25
C HIS A 260 -11.84 3.38 2.71
N ARG A 261 -13.02 3.21 3.36
CA ARG A 261 -13.44 1.96 3.99
C ARG A 261 -14.34 1.11 3.11
N PRO A 262 -13.92 -0.11 2.73
CA PRO A 262 -14.69 -1.00 1.88
C PRO A 262 -15.89 -1.65 2.61
N GLU A 263 -15.89 -1.72 3.94
CA GLU A 263 -16.96 -2.33 4.71
C GLU A 263 -18.33 -1.61 4.59
N TYR A 264 -18.33 -0.39 4.05
CA TYR A 264 -19.57 0.33 3.74
C TYR A 264 -20.03 0.15 2.29
N PHE A 265 -19.57 -0.87 1.58
CA PHE A 265 -19.93 -1.11 0.18
C PHE A 265 -21.45 -1.19 -0.03
N ASP A 266 -22.17 -1.77 0.91
CA ASP A 266 -23.62 -1.89 0.85
C ASP A 266 -24.34 -0.53 0.80
N VAL A 267 -23.72 0.51 1.34
CA VAL A 267 -24.22 1.88 1.28
C VAL A 267 -23.99 2.50 -0.10
N TYR A 268 -22.90 2.17 -0.76
CA TYR A 268 -22.54 2.74 -2.06
C TYR A 268 -23.22 2.02 -3.22
N ALA A 269 -23.47 0.71 -3.09
CA ALA A 269 -24.04 -0.16 -4.12
C ALA A 269 -25.40 0.37 -4.59
N GLY A 270 -25.59 0.42 -5.93
CA GLY A 270 -26.79 0.95 -6.57
C GLY A 270 -26.89 2.48 -6.64
N ASN A 271 -26.02 3.22 -5.94
CA ASN A 271 -26.01 4.69 -5.95
C ASN A 271 -24.89 5.27 -6.82
N VAL A 272 -23.85 4.51 -7.09
CA VAL A 272 -22.70 4.90 -7.93
C VAL A 272 -22.29 3.74 -8.84
N ASP A 273 -21.43 4.01 -9.82
CA ASP A 273 -21.03 2.99 -10.79
C ASP A 273 -19.72 2.29 -10.40
N LEU A 274 -18.76 3.03 -9.82
CA LEU A 274 -17.46 2.51 -9.37
C LEU A 274 -17.10 3.04 -7.99
N VAL A 275 -16.59 2.18 -7.12
CA VAL A 275 -16.04 2.53 -5.81
C VAL A 275 -14.54 2.17 -5.80
N LEU A 276 -13.70 3.10 -5.36
CA LEU A 276 -12.28 2.86 -5.13
C LEU A 276 -11.97 3.00 -3.64
N SER A 277 -11.56 1.90 -3.00
CA SER A 277 -11.33 1.83 -1.55
C SER A 277 -9.93 1.29 -1.20
N GLY A 278 -9.50 1.55 0.05
CA GLY A 278 -8.29 1.03 0.66
C GLY A 278 -8.55 0.32 1.97
N HIS A 279 -7.88 0.74 3.06
CA HIS A 279 -8.11 0.39 4.46
C HIS A 279 -7.85 -1.07 4.85
N ALA A 280 -8.21 -2.02 4.01
CA ALA A 280 -8.21 -3.45 4.35
C ALA A 280 -6.82 -4.09 4.33
N HIS A 281 -5.81 -3.42 3.77
CA HIS A 281 -4.42 -3.90 3.66
C HIS A 281 -4.29 -5.33 3.11
N GLY A 282 -5.18 -5.75 2.18
CA GLY A 282 -5.19 -7.11 1.64
C GLY A 282 -5.43 -8.20 2.70
N GLY A 283 -6.00 -7.83 3.85
CA GLY A 283 -6.14 -8.72 5.00
C GLY A 283 -4.85 -9.02 5.72
N GLN A 284 -3.84 -8.17 5.62
CA GLN A 284 -2.51 -8.15 6.23
C GLN A 284 -1.67 -9.42 5.95
N PHE A 285 -2.17 -10.60 6.30
CA PHE A 285 -1.59 -11.92 6.01
C PHE A 285 -2.55 -12.71 5.13
N ARG A 286 -2.05 -13.21 4.01
CA ARG A 286 -2.88 -13.99 3.08
C ARG A 286 -2.53 -15.46 3.15
N ILE A 287 -3.51 -16.26 3.54
CA ILE A 287 -3.39 -17.71 3.61
C ILE A 287 -3.81 -18.28 2.25
N PRO A 288 -2.95 -19.09 1.59
CA PRO A 288 -3.33 -19.74 0.33
C PRO A 288 -4.66 -20.47 0.45
N LEU A 289 -5.55 -20.30 -0.51
CA LEU A 289 -6.90 -20.87 -0.59
C LEU A 289 -7.93 -20.32 0.43
N VAL A 290 -7.51 -19.49 1.41
CA VAL A 290 -8.41 -18.89 2.41
C VAL A 290 -8.60 -17.38 2.14
N GLY A 291 -7.53 -16.68 1.76
CA GLY A 291 -7.56 -15.24 1.55
C GLY A 291 -6.96 -14.43 2.69
N GLY A 292 -7.44 -13.20 2.87
CA GLY A 292 -7.01 -12.28 3.90
C GLY A 292 -7.38 -12.75 5.31
N LEU A 293 -6.45 -12.59 6.26
CA LEU A 293 -6.66 -13.08 7.63
C LEU A 293 -7.36 -12.05 8.52
N VAL A 294 -6.99 -10.78 8.43
CA VAL A 294 -7.52 -9.74 9.31
C VAL A 294 -7.51 -8.38 8.63
N ALA A 295 -8.62 -7.66 8.68
CA ALA A 295 -8.69 -6.27 8.23
C ALA A 295 -9.31 -5.37 9.31
N PRO A 296 -8.89 -4.09 9.39
CA PRO A 296 -9.52 -3.12 10.27
C PRO A 296 -11.01 -3.00 9.95
N GLY A 297 -11.84 -2.74 10.95
CA GLY A 297 -13.29 -2.62 10.78
C GLY A 297 -14.03 -3.94 10.55
N GLN A 298 -13.39 -4.96 9.96
CA GLN A 298 -14.01 -6.24 9.58
C GLN A 298 -13.57 -7.43 10.46
N GLY A 299 -12.46 -7.31 11.20
CA GLY A 299 -11.94 -8.40 12.05
C GLY A 299 -11.27 -9.53 11.29
N PHE A 300 -11.46 -10.78 11.78
CA PHE A 300 -10.88 -11.98 11.14
C PHE A 300 -11.72 -12.46 9.96
N PHE A 301 -11.01 -12.87 8.88
CA PHE A 301 -11.59 -13.34 7.62
C PHE A 301 -12.51 -12.29 6.99
N PRO A 302 -11.97 -11.11 6.68
CA PRO A 302 -12.74 -9.98 6.15
C PRO A 302 -13.41 -10.34 4.82
N GLU A 303 -14.59 -9.78 4.59
CA GLU A 303 -15.33 -9.94 3.34
C GLU A 303 -14.68 -9.14 2.20
N TYR A 304 -14.33 -7.89 2.49
CA TYR A 304 -13.74 -6.96 1.51
C TYR A 304 -12.28 -6.67 1.87
N TYR A 305 -11.33 -7.36 1.24
CA TYR A 305 -9.92 -7.19 1.58
C TYR A 305 -8.99 -6.89 0.40
N GLU A 306 -9.35 -7.29 -0.81
CA GLU A 306 -8.63 -6.96 -2.05
C GLU A 306 -9.47 -7.32 -3.29
N GLY A 307 -9.17 -6.69 -4.43
CA GLY A 307 -9.75 -7.09 -5.70
C GLY A 307 -11.08 -6.41 -6.00
N SER A 308 -11.84 -6.99 -6.92
CA SER A 308 -13.10 -6.43 -7.40
C SER A 308 -14.30 -7.18 -6.80
N TYR A 309 -15.31 -6.42 -6.41
CA TYR A 309 -16.61 -6.88 -5.89
C TYR A 309 -17.71 -6.18 -6.65
N ILE A 310 -18.79 -6.90 -6.99
CA ILE A 310 -19.92 -6.35 -7.75
C ILE A 310 -21.20 -6.57 -6.94
N LYS A 311 -21.97 -5.49 -6.76
CA LYS A 311 -23.29 -5.51 -6.14
C LYS A 311 -24.16 -4.40 -6.74
N ASP A 312 -25.41 -4.71 -7.06
CA ASP A 312 -26.43 -3.76 -7.56
C ASP A 312 -25.90 -2.86 -8.71
N ASN A 313 -25.19 -3.47 -9.67
CA ASN A 313 -24.50 -2.82 -10.81
C ASN A 313 -23.37 -1.83 -10.43
N THR A 314 -22.95 -1.80 -9.18
CA THR A 314 -21.78 -1.06 -8.72
C THR A 314 -20.59 -2.02 -8.63
N GLU A 315 -19.45 -1.66 -9.20
CA GLU A 315 -18.19 -2.34 -9.00
C GLU A 315 -17.38 -1.63 -7.92
N MET A 316 -16.86 -2.37 -6.94
CA MET A 316 -15.90 -1.84 -5.97
C MET A 316 -14.54 -2.51 -6.16
N ILE A 317 -13.48 -1.71 -6.23
CA ILE A 317 -12.10 -2.18 -6.18
C ILE A 317 -11.50 -1.82 -4.83
N VAL A 318 -11.00 -2.84 -4.13
CA VAL A 318 -10.32 -2.68 -2.83
C VAL A 318 -8.82 -2.85 -3.02
N SER A 319 -8.06 -1.79 -2.76
CA SER A 319 -6.61 -1.81 -2.78
C SER A 319 -6.03 -2.48 -1.55
N ARG A 320 -4.95 -3.25 -1.75
CA ARG A 320 -4.13 -3.76 -0.65
C ARG A 320 -3.28 -2.68 0.01
N GLY A 321 -3.26 -1.49 -0.56
CA GLY A 321 -2.44 -0.39 -0.09
C GLY A 321 -0.94 -0.58 -0.35
N VAL A 322 -0.20 0.51 -0.20
CA VAL A 322 1.25 0.57 -0.47
C VAL A 322 2.06 0.35 0.81
N GLY A 323 1.74 1.06 1.89
CA GLY A 323 2.45 1.00 3.16
C GLY A 323 1.95 -0.07 4.13
N ASN A 324 2.55 -0.11 5.29
CA ASN A 324 2.15 -0.96 6.42
C ASN A 324 1.69 -0.10 7.58
N SER A 325 0.62 -0.51 8.26
CA SER A 325 0.07 0.16 9.43
C SER A 325 0.53 -0.53 10.74
N ILE A 326 -0.41 -1.07 11.53
CA ILE A 326 -0.16 -1.62 12.86
C ILE A 326 0.88 -2.75 12.86
N ILE A 327 0.80 -3.65 11.89
CA ILE A 327 1.75 -4.73 11.73
C ILE A 327 2.75 -4.31 10.65
N PRO A 328 4.05 -4.18 10.97
CA PRO A 328 5.03 -3.56 10.08
C PRO A 328 5.51 -4.51 8.95
N PHE A 329 4.81 -5.58 8.68
CA PHE A 329 5.11 -6.51 7.60
C PHE A 329 3.87 -7.25 7.11
N ARG A 330 3.93 -7.70 5.87
CA ARG A 330 2.91 -8.48 5.17
C ARG A 330 3.45 -9.87 4.87
N ILE A 331 2.59 -10.88 4.79
CA ILE A 331 2.94 -12.24 4.36
C ILE A 331 2.06 -12.63 3.20
N ASN A 332 2.67 -13.00 2.07
CA ASN A 332 1.99 -13.37 0.82
C ASN A 332 0.99 -12.29 0.35
N ASN A 333 1.34 -11.02 0.58
CA ASN A 333 0.46 -9.87 0.39
C ASN A 333 1.32 -8.64 0.06
N LYS A 334 1.78 -8.54 -1.18
CA LYS A 334 2.64 -7.45 -1.61
C LYS A 334 1.90 -6.12 -1.67
N PRO A 335 2.58 -4.99 -1.42
CA PRO A 335 2.05 -3.67 -1.73
C PRO A 335 1.59 -3.56 -3.17
N GLU A 336 0.56 -2.77 -3.44
CA GLU A 336 0.06 -2.62 -4.81
C GLU A 336 -0.35 -1.20 -5.19
N ILE A 337 -0.29 -0.97 -6.49
CA ILE A 337 -0.92 0.14 -7.19
C ILE A 337 -2.00 -0.45 -8.08
N ILE A 338 -3.17 0.16 -8.09
CA ILE A 338 -4.26 -0.23 -8.98
C ILE A 338 -4.30 0.70 -10.18
N VAL A 339 -4.59 0.14 -11.35
CA VAL A 339 -4.91 0.87 -12.58
C VAL A 339 -6.28 0.41 -13.05
N ALA A 340 -7.30 1.25 -12.84
CA ALA A 340 -8.63 1.03 -13.39
C ALA A 340 -8.69 1.65 -14.80
N GLU A 341 -8.82 0.81 -15.83
CA GLU A 341 -8.96 1.23 -17.22
C GLU A 341 -10.41 1.06 -17.67
N PHE A 342 -11.01 2.14 -18.13
CA PHE A 342 -12.39 2.15 -18.58
C PHE A 342 -12.52 1.55 -19.96
N THR A 343 -13.57 0.78 -20.18
CA THR A 343 -13.97 0.26 -21.50
C THR A 343 -15.45 0.48 -21.70
N LYS A 344 -15.78 1.32 -22.69
CA LYS A 344 -17.13 1.46 -23.16
C LYS A 344 -17.55 0.16 -23.84
N ILE A 345 -18.68 -0.40 -23.41
CA ILE A 345 -19.30 -1.53 -24.10
C ILE A 345 -20.55 -1.07 -24.87
N ALA A 346 -20.81 -1.72 -25.98
CA ALA A 346 -22.02 -1.43 -26.76
C ALA A 346 -23.27 -1.92 -26.00
N ASP A 347 -24.36 -1.20 -26.18
CA ASP A 347 -25.70 -1.56 -25.70
C ASP A 347 -26.18 -2.89 -26.27
#